data_9a0fab9bf96c54e32ee9935e128f9337
#
_entry.id   9a0fab9bf96c54e32ee9935e128f9337
#
_cell.length_a   1.000
_cell.length_b   1.000
_cell.length_c   1.000
_cell.angle_alpha   90.00
_cell.angle_beta   90.00
_cell.angle_gamma   90.00
#
_symmetry.space_group_name_H-M   'P 1'
#
loop_
_entity.id
_entity.type
_entity.pdbx_description
1 polymer ?
#
loop_
_entity_poly.entity_id
_entity_poly.type
_entity_poly.pdbx_seq_one_letter_code
_entity_poly.pdbx_strand_id
1 'polypeptide(L)'
;EVCGAEAVPGMVDVAEPLPEPDTIRLRAGRVERILGMTVANDSQVKVLQTLGFGVVEDGGDLLVTVPVDRFYDVTREIDLVEEVARVNDLDRKLPATLPKASGRVGGLSRQQQLQRRAEDAMRESGFDEIVSWSFTDPGENERLRLEAPDPRATAVSISNPLSEDQSVMRTT
;
A
#
# COMPACT_ATOMS: atom_id res chain seq x y z
N GLU A 1 5.01 -30.02 24.41
CA GLU A 1 5.08 -29.68 25.85
C GLU A 1 4.05 -28.58 26.22
N VAL A 2 3.92 -27.54 25.41
CA VAL A 2 3.05 -26.38 25.72
C VAL A 2 1.56 -26.73 25.70
N CYS A 3 1.13 -27.63 24.83
CA CYS A 3 -0.28 -28.02 24.66
C CYS A 3 -0.62 -29.38 25.29
N GLY A 4 0.32 -30.06 25.95
CA GLY A 4 0.10 -31.39 26.50
C GLY A 4 -0.25 -32.46 25.44
N ALA A 5 0.07 -32.17 24.16
CA ALA A 5 -0.23 -33.09 23.06
C ALA A 5 0.87 -34.12 22.85
N GLU A 6 0.47 -35.31 22.42
CA GLU A 6 1.36 -36.37 22.00
C GLU A 6 1.47 -36.41 20.48
N ALA A 7 2.70 -36.44 19.96
CA ALA A 7 2.93 -36.50 18.53
C ALA A 7 2.58 -37.91 17.97
N VAL A 8 1.70 -37.97 17.00
CA VAL A 8 1.36 -39.19 16.29
C VAL A 8 2.49 -39.49 15.28
N PRO A 9 3.04 -40.71 15.27
CA PRO A 9 4.11 -41.10 14.33
C PRO A 9 3.59 -41.15 12.88
N GLY A 10 4.44 -40.71 11.96
CA GLY A 10 4.15 -40.68 10.53
C GLY A 10 4.03 -39.25 10.00
N MET A 11 4.14 -39.13 8.69
CA MET A 11 4.00 -37.87 7.94
C MET A 11 3.06 -38.07 6.78
N VAL A 12 2.13 -37.13 6.60
CA VAL A 12 1.29 -37.04 5.40
C VAL A 12 1.70 -35.78 4.66
N ASP A 13 2.20 -35.95 3.45
CA ASP A 13 2.57 -34.84 2.56
C ASP A 13 1.71 -34.93 1.30
N VAL A 14 0.83 -33.94 1.12
CA VAL A 14 0.00 -33.77 -0.06
C VAL A 14 0.23 -32.35 -0.56
N ALA A 15 1.08 -32.21 -1.55
CA ALA A 15 1.45 -30.92 -2.13
C ALA A 15 1.27 -30.92 -3.64
N GLU A 16 0.88 -29.81 -4.19
CA GLU A 16 0.98 -29.55 -5.63
C GLU A 16 2.43 -29.21 -6.00
N PRO A 17 2.83 -29.43 -7.28
CA PRO A 17 4.15 -29.04 -7.72
C PRO A 17 4.38 -27.54 -7.47
N LEU A 18 5.54 -27.21 -6.91
CA LEU A 18 5.92 -25.81 -6.74
C LEU A 18 6.08 -25.14 -8.11
N PRO A 19 5.72 -23.86 -8.24
CA PRO A 19 5.96 -23.11 -9.47
C PRO A 19 7.45 -23.01 -9.74
N GLU A 20 7.81 -22.91 -11.03
CA GLU A 20 9.18 -22.61 -11.41
C GLU A 20 9.56 -21.19 -10.95
N PRO A 21 10.82 -21.01 -10.49
CA PRO A 21 11.29 -19.71 -10.05
C PRO A 21 11.27 -18.67 -11.17
N ASP A 22 10.63 -17.53 -10.93
CA ASP A 22 10.65 -16.40 -11.85
C ASP A 22 12.01 -15.70 -11.84
N THR A 23 12.39 -15.16 -13.00
CA THR A 23 13.60 -14.34 -13.16
C THR A 23 13.21 -12.89 -13.48
N ILE A 24 13.63 -11.98 -12.62
CA ILE A 24 13.36 -10.55 -12.75
C ILE A 24 14.65 -9.83 -13.15
N ARG A 25 14.58 -8.97 -14.16
CA ARG A 25 15.69 -8.09 -14.53
C ARG A 25 15.71 -6.84 -13.68
N LEU A 26 16.78 -6.64 -12.93
CA LEU A 26 17.08 -5.39 -12.22
C LEU A 26 18.06 -4.58 -13.09
N ARG A 27 17.57 -3.52 -13.70
CA ARG A 27 18.33 -2.68 -14.62
C ARG A 27 19.40 -1.87 -13.93
N ALA A 28 20.53 -1.68 -14.58
CA ALA A 28 21.62 -0.82 -14.11
C ALA A 28 21.10 0.58 -13.74
N GLY A 29 21.54 1.10 -12.59
CA GLY A 29 21.14 2.40 -12.08
C GLY A 29 19.68 2.52 -11.62
N ARG A 30 18.90 1.45 -11.68
CA ARG A 30 17.49 1.49 -11.26
C ARG A 30 17.32 1.77 -9.77
N VAL A 31 18.16 1.14 -8.94
CA VAL A 31 18.20 1.36 -7.49
C VAL A 31 18.47 2.82 -7.17
N GLU A 32 19.52 3.38 -7.76
CA GLU A 32 19.89 4.79 -7.57
C GLU A 32 18.79 5.75 -8.01
N ARG A 33 18.18 5.49 -9.15
CA ARG A 33 17.09 6.32 -9.69
C ARG A 33 15.86 6.35 -8.79
N ILE A 34 15.52 5.23 -8.13
CA ILE A 34 14.35 5.13 -7.26
C ILE A 34 14.66 5.66 -5.87
N LEU A 35 15.80 5.28 -5.30
CA LEU A 35 16.16 5.63 -3.92
C LEU A 35 16.77 7.03 -3.79
N GLY A 36 17.27 7.60 -4.90
CA GLY A 36 18.00 8.88 -4.86
C GLY A 36 19.37 8.77 -4.18
N MET A 37 19.88 7.56 -3.99
CA MET A 37 21.19 7.29 -3.40
C MET A 37 21.89 6.17 -4.16
N THR A 38 23.21 6.25 -4.26
CA THR A 38 24.03 5.25 -4.93
C THR A 38 24.24 4.04 -4.04
N VAL A 39 23.91 2.86 -4.54
CA VAL A 39 24.27 1.56 -3.96
C VAL A 39 25.13 0.82 -4.96
N ALA A 40 26.37 0.53 -4.60
CA ALA A 40 27.31 -0.18 -5.48
C ALA A 40 26.74 -1.52 -5.93
N ASN A 41 27.02 -1.91 -7.19
CA ASN A 41 26.49 -3.13 -7.79
C ASN A 41 26.82 -4.38 -6.94
N ASP A 42 28.07 -4.50 -6.50
CA ASP A 42 28.52 -5.60 -5.62
C ASP A 42 27.69 -5.66 -4.31
N SER A 43 27.29 -4.50 -3.79
CA SER A 43 26.45 -4.43 -2.58
C SER A 43 25.02 -4.90 -2.88
N GLN A 44 24.47 -4.55 -4.05
CA GLN A 44 23.15 -5.03 -4.48
C GLN A 44 23.17 -6.54 -4.64
N VAL A 45 24.18 -7.09 -5.34
CA VAL A 45 24.37 -8.54 -5.52
C VAL A 45 24.45 -9.23 -4.17
N LYS A 46 25.30 -8.73 -3.27
CA LYS A 46 25.52 -9.34 -1.94
C LYS A 46 24.22 -9.33 -1.11
N VAL A 47 23.48 -8.25 -1.13
CA VAL A 47 22.18 -8.14 -0.42
C VAL A 47 21.21 -9.19 -0.94
N LEU A 48 21.00 -9.24 -2.24
CA LEU A 48 20.06 -10.19 -2.86
C LEU A 48 20.48 -11.65 -2.61
N GLN A 49 21.76 -11.96 -2.75
CA GLN A 49 22.27 -13.31 -2.45
C GLN A 49 22.11 -13.68 -0.98
N THR A 50 22.31 -12.75 -0.05
CA THR A 50 22.11 -13.00 1.39
C THR A 50 20.64 -13.30 1.71
N LEU A 51 19.71 -12.75 0.93
CA LEU A 51 18.27 -13.02 1.03
C LEU A 51 17.83 -14.27 0.26
N GLY A 52 18.76 -15.05 -0.32
CA GLY A 52 18.47 -16.30 -1.00
C GLY A 52 18.12 -16.16 -2.48
N PHE A 53 18.21 -14.95 -3.08
CA PHE A 53 17.99 -14.77 -4.51
C PHE A 53 19.19 -15.29 -5.31
N GLY A 54 18.92 -15.96 -6.44
CA GLY A 54 19.93 -16.23 -7.44
C GLY A 54 20.24 -14.96 -8.23
N VAL A 55 21.52 -14.59 -8.39
CA VAL A 55 21.90 -13.36 -9.08
C VAL A 55 22.97 -13.64 -10.11
N VAL A 56 22.72 -13.25 -11.37
CA VAL A 56 23.66 -13.32 -12.49
C VAL A 56 23.78 -11.93 -13.12
N GLU A 57 25.01 -11.50 -13.37
CA GLU A 57 25.27 -10.24 -14.09
C GLU A 57 25.09 -10.41 -15.61
N ASP A 58 24.37 -9.48 -16.23
CA ASP A 58 24.08 -9.47 -17.67
C ASP A 58 24.20 -8.05 -18.24
N GLY A 59 25.34 -7.73 -18.83
CA GLY A 59 25.56 -6.45 -19.53
C GLY A 59 25.40 -5.19 -18.67
N GLY A 60 25.64 -5.32 -17.36
CA GLY A 60 25.48 -4.25 -16.38
C GLY A 60 24.15 -4.30 -15.61
N ASP A 61 23.18 -5.05 -16.12
CA ASP A 61 21.94 -5.39 -15.39
C ASP A 61 22.17 -6.64 -14.51
N LEU A 62 21.26 -6.91 -13.60
CA LEU A 62 21.23 -8.16 -12.83
C LEU A 62 20.00 -8.98 -13.23
N LEU A 63 20.21 -10.25 -13.57
CA LEU A 63 19.13 -11.22 -13.67
C LEU A 63 18.98 -11.92 -12.32
N VAL A 64 17.84 -11.72 -11.69
CA VAL A 64 17.59 -12.15 -10.33
C VAL A 64 16.53 -13.23 -10.32
N THR A 65 16.91 -14.44 -9.91
CA THR A 65 15.98 -15.56 -9.74
C THR A 65 15.39 -15.51 -8.35
N VAL A 66 14.06 -15.45 -8.28
CA VAL A 66 13.31 -15.33 -7.03
C VAL A 66 13.21 -16.73 -6.36
N PRO A 67 13.58 -16.87 -5.08
CA PRO A 67 13.41 -18.13 -4.37
C PRO A 67 11.91 -18.44 -4.15
N VAL A 68 11.58 -19.72 -4.08
CA VAL A 68 10.20 -20.23 -4.05
C VAL A 68 9.37 -19.67 -2.89
N ASP A 69 9.99 -19.44 -1.76
CA ASP A 69 9.35 -18.87 -0.56
C ASP A 69 9.05 -17.37 -0.68
N ARG A 70 9.56 -16.71 -1.73
CA ARG A 70 9.38 -15.27 -1.98
C ARG A 70 8.61 -14.96 -3.27
N PHE A 71 8.09 -15.95 -3.98
CA PHE A 71 7.42 -15.69 -5.27
C PHE A 71 6.07 -14.97 -5.14
N TYR A 72 5.47 -14.92 -3.97
CA TYR A 72 4.22 -14.21 -3.72
C TYR A 72 4.41 -12.70 -3.56
N ASP A 73 5.54 -12.26 -3.06
CA ASP A 73 5.79 -10.86 -2.70
C ASP A 73 6.80 -10.17 -3.61
N VAL A 74 7.73 -10.92 -4.24
CA VAL A 74 8.73 -10.38 -5.15
C VAL A 74 8.42 -10.80 -6.59
N THR A 75 7.72 -9.96 -7.32
CA THR A 75 7.23 -10.24 -8.68
C THR A 75 7.69 -9.22 -9.72
N ARG A 76 8.25 -8.08 -9.30
CA ARG A 76 8.61 -6.95 -10.16
C ARG A 76 9.97 -6.39 -9.81
N GLU A 77 10.56 -5.65 -10.75
CA GLU A 77 11.83 -4.94 -10.55
C GLU A 77 11.83 -4.03 -9.31
N ILE A 78 10.70 -3.39 -9.02
CA ILE A 78 10.59 -2.48 -7.87
C ILE A 78 10.68 -3.23 -6.53
N ASP A 79 10.22 -4.46 -6.49
CA ASP A 79 10.26 -5.29 -5.28
C ASP A 79 11.73 -5.66 -4.96
N LEU A 80 12.57 -5.89 -6.00
CA LEU A 80 14.02 -6.05 -5.82
C LEU A 80 14.71 -4.77 -5.32
N VAL A 81 14.27 -3.60 -5.78
CA VAL A 81 14.77 -2.31 -5.28
C VAL A 81 14.42 -2.15 -3.80
N GLU A 82 13.22 -2.54 -3.40
CA GLU A 82 12.78 -2.53 -2.00
C GLU A 82 13.66 -3.43 -1.13
N GLU A 83 13.96 -4.66 -1.56
CA GLU A 83 14.83 -5.57 -0.83
C GLU A 83 16.24 -4.99 -0.64
N VAL A 84 16.80 -4.40 -1.69
CA VAL A 84 18.12 -3.71 -1.60
C VAL A 84 18.04 -2.53 -0.63
N ALA A 85 16.98 -1.74 -0.68
CA ALA A 85 16.79 -0.59 0.19
C ALA A 85 16.70 -1.01 1.66
N ARG A 86 15.85 -1.98 1.95
CA ARG A 86 15.54 -2.47 3.29
C ARG A 86 16.79 -2.99 4.02
N VAL A 87 17.64 -3.74 3.33
CA VAL A 87 18.84 -4.32 3.92
C VAL A 87 20.02 -3.35 3.92
N ASN A 88 20.02 -2.37 3.02
CA ASN A 88 21.13 -1.40 2.90
C ASN A 88 21.04 -0.21 3.88
N ASP A 89 20.27 -0.32 4.95
CA ASP A 89 20.13 0.69 6.00
C ASP A 89 19.62 2.06 5.48
N LEU A 90 18.52 1.99 4.74
CA LEU A 90 17.87 3.16 4.09
C LEU A 90 17.63 4.30 5.08
N ASP A 91 17.15 3.97 6.29
CA ASP A 91 16.78 4.96 7.31
C ASP A 91 17.95 5.83 7.79
N ARG A 92 19.17 5.30 7.76
CA ARG A 92 20.38 6.02 8.17
C ARG A 92 21.10 6.69 7.02
N LYS A 93 20.98 6.13 5.81
CA LYS A 93 21.72 6.60 4.64
C LYS A 93 21.02 7.67 3.84
N LEU A 94 19.70 7.73 3.90
CA LEU A 94 18.93 8.79 3.26
C LEU A 94 19.04 10.08 4.10
N PRO A 95 19.45 11.20 3.47
CA PRO A 95 19.44 12.48 4.16
C PRO A 95 18.00 12.91 4.47
N ALA A 96 17.74 13.30 5.72
CA ALA A 96 16.45 13.86 6.15
C ALA A 96 16.28 15.31 5.63
N THR A 97 16.39 15.50 4.33
CA THR A 97 16.24 16.80 3.66
C THR A 97 14.98 16.84 2.84
N LEU A 98 14.23 17.92 2.96
CA LEU A 98 13.08 18.16 2.07
C LEU A 98 13.58 18.43 0.66
N PRO A 99 12.89 17.90 -0.39
CA PRO A 99 13.21 18.25 -1.76
C PRO A 99 13.10 19.77 -1.95
N LYS A 100 14.04 20.36 -2.69
CA LYS A 100 13.99 21.79 -3.02
C LYS A 100 12.69 22.08 -3.78
N ALA A 101 11.80 22.84 -3.16
CA ALA A 101 10.63 23.39 -3.85
C ALA A 101 11.11 24.42 -4.86
N SER A 102 10.92 24.13 -6.14
CA SER A 102 11.20 25.08 -7.22
C SER A 102 10.21 26.24 -7.19
N GLY A 103 10.46 27.26 -6.35
CA GLY A 103 9.88 28.59 -6.46
C GLY A 103 8.35 28.74 -6.42
N ARG A 104 7.58 27.69 -6.25
CA ARG A 104 6.13 27.77 -6.11
C ARG A 104 5.75 27.94 -4.64
N VAL A 105 5.32 29.12 -4.29
CA VAL A 105 4.65 29.35 -3.02
C VAL A 105 3.31 28.63 -3.07
N GLY A 106 3.10 27.65 -2.22
CA GLY A 106 1.82 26.99 -2.06
C GLY A 106 0.78 27.98 -1.55
N GLY A 107 -0.48 27.80 -1.95
CA GLY A 107 -1.59 28.61 -1.47
C GLY A 107 -2.90 27.85 -1.56
N LEU A 108 -3.88 28.26 -0.77
CA LEU A 108 -5.21 27.70 -0.82
C LEU A 108 -5.96 28.21 -2.05
N SER A 109 -6.64 27.33 -2.75
CA SER A 109 -7.61 27.75 -3.76
C SER A 109 -8.74 28.55 -3.13
N ARG A 110 -9.48 29.33 -3.94
CA ARG A 110 -10.65 30.07 -3.46
C ARG A 110 -11.67 29.15 -2.79
N GLN A 111 -11.89 27.97 -3.33
CA GLN A 111 -12.82 27.00 -2.76
C GLN A 111 -12.38 26.53 -1.38
N GLN A 112 -11.10 26.17 -1.22
CA GLN A 112 -10.54 25.80 0.08
C GLN A 112 -10.60 26.93 1.11
N GLN A 113 -10.38 28.18 0.67
CA GLN A 113 -10.52 29.34 1.56
C GLN A 113 -11.97 29.53 2.02
N LEU A 114 -12.95 29.36 1.13
CA LEU A 114 -14.38 29.48 1.45
C LEU A 114 -14.81 28.36 2.39
N GLN A 115 -14.37 27.12 2.12
CA GLN A 115 -14.66 25.99 3.00
C GLN A 115 -14.14 26.22 4.42
N ARG A 116 -12.86 26.60 4.57
CA ARG A 116 -12.28 26.90 5.89
C ARG A 116 -13.03 28.02 6.62
N ARG A 117 -13.42 29.08 5.90
CA ARG A 117 -14.22 30.16 6.51
C ARG A 117 -15.60 29.68 6.96
N ALA A 118 -16.23 28.77 6.23
CA ALA A 118 -17.50 28.18 6.64
C ALA A 118 -17.31 27.30 7.89
N GLU A 119 -16.27 26.47 7.90
CA GLU A 119 -15.90 25.63 9.06
C GLU A 119 -15.65 26.48 10.32
N ASP A 120 -14.88 27.59 10.16
CA ASP A 120 -14.62 28.50 11.26
C ASP A 120 -15.91 29.16 11.78
N ALA A 121 -16.78 29.63 10.89
CA ALA A 121 -18.06 30.24 11.29
C ALA A 121 -18.99 29.26 12.00
N MET A 122 -19.02 27.99 11.58
CA MET A 122 -19.80 26.96 12.27
C MET A 122 -19.21 26.66 13.66
N ARG A 123 -17.91 26.55 13.78
CA ARG A 123 -17.22 26.34 15.06
C ARG A 123 -17.45 27.50 16.04
N GLU A 124 -17.36 28.74 15.56
CA GLU A 124 -17.65 29.94 16.36
C GLU A 124 -19.12 30.01 16.80
N SER A 125 -20.02 29.38 16.05
CA SER A 125 -21.44 29.26 16.39
C SER A 125 -21.75 28.11 17.35
N GLY A 126 -20.74 27.37 17.84
CA GLY A 126 -20.89 26.29 18.80
C GLY A 126 -21.20 24.92 18.21
N PHE A 127 -20.94 24.71 16.92
CA PHE A 127 -21.06 23.39 16.31
C PHE A 127 -19.74 22.60 16.43
N ASP A 128 -19.87 21.32 16.65
CA ASP A 128 -18.76 20.37 16.60
C ASP A 128 -18.68 19.73 15.22
N GLU A 129 -17.47 19.57 14.72
CA GLU A 129 -17.20 18.83 13.47
C GLU A 129 -17.21 17.33 13.73
N ILE A 130 -17.94 16.61 12.90
CA ILE A 130 -17.95 15.13 12.92
C ILE A 130 -17.47 14.58 11.57
N VAL A 131 -16.81 13.44 11.61
CA VAL A 131 -16.43 12.66 10.44
C VAL A 131 -17.25 11.39 10.41
N SER A 132 -18.16 11.29 9.44
CA SER A 132 -19.05 10.15 9.28
C SER A 132 -18.42 9.09 8.37
N TRP A 133 -18.86 7.84 8.52
CA TRP A 133 -18.53 6.77 7.58
C TRP A 133 -19.15 7.02 6.21
N SER A 134 -18.45 6.61 5.16
CA SER A 134 -18.96 6.69 3.78
C SER A 134 -20.00 5.62 3.46
N PHE A 135 -20.08 4.58 4.28
CA PHE A 135 -21.03 3.49 4.13
C PHE A 135 -22.08 3.56 5.22
N THR A 136 -23.30 3.14 4.87
CA THR A 136 -24.44 3.21 5.79
C THR A 136 -25.46 2.09 5.52
N ASP A 137 -26.43 1.98 6.41
CA ASP A 137 -27.58 1.09 6.31
C ASP A 137 -28.53 1.55 5.16
N PRO A 138 -29.01 0.65 4.31
CA PRO A 138 -29.93 1.00 3.22
C PRO A 138 -31.24 1.65 3.70
N GLY A 139 -31.67 1.40 4.93
CA GLY A 139 -32.84 2.05 5.55
C GLY A 139 -32.63 3.48 6.02
N GLU A 140 -31.42 4.05 5.92
CA GLU A 140 -31.15 5.41 6.41
C GLU A 140 -31.97 6.46 5.64
N ASN A 141 -32.12 6.32 4.33
CA ASN A 141 -32.89 7.25 3.50
C ASN A 141 -34.38 7.31 3.90
N GLU A 142 -34.96 6.18 4.31
CA GLU A 142 -36.34 6.13 4.82
C GLU A 142 -36.43 6.85 6.17
N ARG A 143 -35.47 6.63 7.06
CA ARG A 143 -35.42 7.33 8.37
C ARG A 143 -35.27 8.84 8.22
N LEU A 144 -34.53 9.29 7.20
CA LEU A 144 -34.37 10.68 6.82
C LEU A 144 -35.57 11.24 6.04
N ARG A 145 -36.58 10.41 5.74
CA ARG A 145 -37.78 10.77 4.96
C ARG A 145 -37.44 11.37 3.58
N LEU A 146 -36.40 10.83 2.96
CA LEU A 146 -36.04 11.21 1.59
C LEU A 146 -36.99 10.47 0.60
N GLU A 147 -37.84 11.24 -0.07
CA GLU A 147 -38.81 10.70 -1.03
C GLU A 147 -38.36 11.02 -2.47
N ALA A 148 -38.75 10.16 -3.42
CA ALA A 148 -38.58 10.46 -4.83
C ALA A 148 -39.36 11.77 -5.20
N PRO A 149 -38.78 12.68 -5.99
CA PRO A 149 -37.58 12.55 -6.84
C PRO A 149 -36.26 13.03 -6.24
N ASP A 150 -36.10 13.10 -4.92
CA ASP A 150 -34.85 13.54 -4.32
C ASP A 150 -33.70 12.59 -4.77
N PRO A 151 -32.66 13.08 -5.44
CA PRO A 151 -31.56 12.24 -5.92
C PRO A 151 -30.81 11.54 -4.78
N ARG A 152 -30.88 12.07 -3.55
CA ARG A 152 -30.28 11.44 -2.37
C ARG A 152 -31.05 10.20 -1.90
N ALA A 153 -32.30 10.01 -2.35
CA ALA A 153 -33.07 8.79 -2.03
C ALA A 153 -32.52 7.53 -2.69
N THR A 154 -31.66 7.67 -3.70
CA THR A 154 -31.06 6.54 -4.41
C THR A 154 -29.58 6.38 -4.05
N ALA A 155 -29.27 5.41 -3.21
CA ALA A 155 -27.91 5.09 -2.82
C ALA A 155 -27.28 4.02 -3.72
N VAL A 156 -25.97 4.08 -3.89
CA VAL A 156 -25.20 3.04 -4.59
C VAL A 156 -24.97 1.85 -3.66
N SER A 157 -25.40 0.66 -4.07
CA SER A 157 -25.16 -0.57 -3.32
C SER A 157 -23.75 -1.09 -3.52
N ILE A 158 -23.17 -1.65 -2.45
CA ILE A 158 -21.85 -2.29 -2.45
C ILE A 158 -22.06 -3.78 -2.75
N SER A 159 -21.31 -4.33 -3.69
CA SER A 159 -21.48 -5.73 -4.13
C SER A 159 -21.00 -6.75 -3.09
N ASN A 160 -20.05 -6.37 -2.24
CA ASN A 160 -19.47 -7.25 -1.20
C ASN A 160 -19.28 -6.48 0.13
N PRO A 161 -20.37 -6.01 0.78
CA PRO A 161 -20.26 -5.25 2.01
C PRO A 161 -19.73 -6.12 3.15
N LEU A 162 -19.04 -5.48 4.11
CA LEU A 162 -18.56 -6.15 5.33
C LEU A 162 -19.71 -6.51 6.28
N SER A 163 -20.80 -5.73 6.27
CA SER A 163 -22.03 -5.98 7.01
C SER A 163 -23.24 -5.40 6.26
N GLU A 164 -24.45 -5.88 6.57
CA GLU A 164 -25.68 -5.35 6.00
C GLU A 164 -25.92 -3.90 6.39
N ASP A 165 -25.52 -3.50 7.61
CA ASP A 165 -25.62 -2.13 8.11
C ASP A 165 -24.67 -1.13 7.41
N GLN A 166 -23.81 -1.61 6.53
CA GLN A 166 -22.84 -0.80 5.77
C GLN A 166 -22.85 -1.20 4.29
N SER A 167 -24.04 -1.52 3.76
CA SER A 167 -24.18 -2.08 2.42
C SER A 167 -24.45 -1.07 1.30
N VAL A 168 -24.61 0.20 1.64
CA VAL A 168 -24.80 1.27 0.65
C VAL A 168 -23.87 2.46 0.89
N MET A 169 -23.59 3.20 -0.18
CA MET A 169 -22.87 4.47 -0.08
C MET A 169 -23.80 5.55 0.50
N ARG A 170 -23.31 6.32 1.47
CA ARG A 170 -24.03 7.46 2.03
C ARG A 170 -24.28 8.53 0.96
N THR A 171 -25.46 9.09 0.95
CA THR A 171 -25.90 10.15 0.01
C THR A 171 -26.10 11.52 0.66
N THR A 172 -26.04 11.59 1.99
CA THR A 172 -26.25 12.81 2.79
C THR A 172 -25.06 13.11 3.69
#